data_bc56c2503f0368ae4228a6acea7419f9
#
_entry.id   bc56c2503f0368ae4228a6acea7419f9
#
_cell.length_a   1.000
_cell.length_b   1.000
_cell.length_c   1.000
_cell.angle_alpha   90.00
_cell.angle_beta   90.00
_cell.angle_gamma   90.00
#
_symmetry.space_group_name_H-M   'P 1'
#
loop_
_entity.id
_entity.type
_entity.pdbx_description
1 polymer ?
#
loop_
_entity_poly.entity_id
_entity_poly.type
_entity_poly.pdbx_seq_one_letter_code
_entity_poly.pdbx_strand_id
1 'polypeptide(L)'
;MDSFQVYKDMKARTNGEIYIGVVGPVRTGKSTFIRRFAELLILPNLKEEHVKQRTQDELPQAASGTTIMTTEPKFVPKEAADVKLSDDIEVKIRLADCVGFMVDGANGHTENGQERQVKTPWYDYEIPFTKAAEIGTQKVIHDHATIGFVVTTDGSVTNLPRENYVAAEERTVKELRQIGKPFLILLNCQKPYSKETERLKSALEEKYAAPVYPVNCEQLKEDDIYEMMRQVLYEFPVTEIEFYIPKWVEMLSRDHRIKKDLIENVKKIMAQMSDLRSVSGKDWKTESPYIDQILLDQVEMDTGKVILRISFCQKYYYEVLSELTGTQIRSEYELISLMKELSSIKEEFSQIKDASVSYTHLRAHETGAYL
;
A
#
# COMPACT_ATOMS: atom_id res chain seq x y z
N MET A 1 7.01 -7.39 -12.61
CA MET A 1 7.40 -8.15 -11.40
C MET A 1 7.22 -9.62 -11.68
N ASP A 2 8.14 -10.44 -11.25
CA ASP A 2 8.02 -11.90 -11.30
C ASP A 2 6.97 -12.34 -10.26
N SER A 3 6.20 -13.40 -10.52
CA SER A 3 5.20 -13.94 -9.58
C SER A 3 5.79 -14.28 -8.21
N PHE A 4 7.02 -14.75 -8.20
CA PHE A 4 7.81 -15.00 -7.00
C PHE A 4 7.96 -13.75 -6.12
N GLN A 5 8.29 -12.60 -6.72
CA GLN A 5 8.51 -11.36 -5.96
C GLN A 5 7.22 -10.84 -5.31
N VAL A 6 6.07 -10.90 -5.99
CA VAL A 6 4.78 -10.46 -5.44
C VAL A 6 4.41 -11.23 -4.18
N TYR A 7 4.55 -12.56 -4.19
CA TYR A 7 4.23 -13.36 -3.01
C TYR A 7 5.23 -13.16 -1.86
N LYS A 8 6.50 -12.90 -2.17
CA LYS A 8 7.52 -12.55 -1.17
C LYS A 8 7.20 -11.23 -0.48
N ASP A 9 6.86 -10.21 -1.27
CA ASP A 9 6.51 -8.89 -0.74
C ASP A 9 5.20 -8.96 0.07
N MET A 10 4.20 -9.71 -0.41
CA MET A 10 2.96 -9.95 0.33
C MET A 10 3.23 -10.65 1.66
N LYS A 11 4.09 -11.67 1.68
CA LYS A 11 4.52 -12.35 2.91
C LYS A 11 5.13 -11.37 3.92
N ALA A 12 6.01 -10.49 3.47
CA ALA A 12 6.63 -9.47 4.33
C ALA A 12 5.58 -8.48 4.87
N ARG A 13 4.67 -7.99 4.03
CA ARG A 13 3.62 -7.05 4.40
C ARG A 13 2.57 -7.60 5.37
N THR A 14 2.36 -8.91 5.37
CA THR A 14 1.35 -9.59 6.20
C THR A 14 1.96 -10.44 7.33
N ASN A 15 3.27 -10.34 7.58
CA ASN A 15 4.00 -11.19 8.52
C ASN A 15 3.80 -12.70 8.26
N GLY A 16 3.64 -13.07 7.00
CA GLY A 16 3.43 -14.45 6.58
C GLY A 16 1.99 -14.96 6.73
N GLU A 17 1.04 -14.13 7.15
CA GLU A 17 -0.37 -14.50 7.36
C GLU A 17 -1.28 -13.73 6.40
N ILE A 18 -1.70 -14.37 5.31
CA ILE A 18 -2.57 -13.79 4.29
C ILE A 18 -4.02 -14.22 4.57
N TYR A 19 -4.74 -13.41 5.31
CA TYR A 19 -6.16 -13.64 5.61
C TYR A 19 -7.02 -12.77 4.71
N ILE A 20 -7.71 -13.40 3.77
CA ILE A 20 -8.47 -12.74 2.72
C ILE A 20 -9.95 -12.68 3.12
N GLY A 21 -10.46 -11.50 3.43
CA GLY A 21 -11.89 -11.26 3.61
C GLY A 21 -12.58 -11.09 2.26
N VAL A 22 -13.40 -12.07 1.85
CA VAL A 22 -14.19 -11.99 0.63
C VAL A 22 -15.57 -11.44 0.97
N VAL A 23 -15.77 -10.17 0.70
CA VAL A 23 -16.93 -9.39 1.15
C VAL A 23 -17.68 -8.76 -0.02
N GLY A 24 -18.81 -8.12 0.23
CA GLY A 24 -19.60 -7.46 -0.81
C GLY A 24 -21.07 -7.82 -0.76
N PRO A 25 -21.89 -7.36 -1.71
CA PRO A 25 -23.31 -7.66 -1.78
C PRO A 25 -23.60 -9.15 -1.87
N VAL A 26 -24.77 -9.57 -1.42
CA VAL A 26 -25.22 -10.98 -1.60
C VAL A 26 -25.28 -11.34 -3.09
N ARG A 27 -25.04 -12.62 -3.42
CA ARG A 27 -25.17 -13.18 -4.79
C ARG A 27 -24.21 -12.61 -5.84
N THR A 28 -23.13 -11.97 -5.45
CA THR A 28 -22.12 -11.46 -6.40
C THR A 28 -21.09 -12.51 -6.84
N GLY A 29 -21.19 -13.76 -6.34
CA GLY A 29 -20.26 -14.83 -6.69
C GLY A 29 -19.09 -15.01 -5.70
N LYS A 30 -19.19 -14.47 -4.47
CA LYS A 30 -18.17 -14.62 -3.41
C LYS A 30 -17.74 -16.07 -3.19
N SER A 31 -18.69 -16.95 -2.92
CA SER A 31 -18.40 -18.37 -2.65
C SER A 31 -17.85 -19.10 -3.88
N THR A 32 -18.22 -18.70 -5.09
CA THR A 32 -17.62 -19.21 -6.33
C THR A 32 -16.16 -18.77 -6.44
N PHE A 33 -15.88 -17.51 -6.17
CA PHE A 33 -14.51 -16.99 -6.13
C PHE A 33 -13.66 -17.73 -5.09
N ILE A 34 -14.14 -17.87 -3.85
CA ILE A 34 -13.44 -18.59 -2.77
C ILE A 34 -13.09 -20.02 -3.19
N ARG A 35 -14.06 -20.74 -3.74
CA ARG A 35 -13.86 -22.12 -4.22
C ARG A 35 -12.75 -22.16 -5.28
N ARG A 36 -12.87 -21.33 -6.32
CA ARG A 36 -11.90 -21.32 -7.43
C ARG A 36 -10.52 -20.88 -6.97
N PHE A 37 -10.44 -19.88 -6.11
CA PHE A 37 -9.17 -19.44 -5.51
C PHE A 37 -8.49 -20.56 -4.71
N ALA A 38 -9.27 -21.27 -3.89
CA ALA A 38 -8.73 -22.38 -3.10
C ALA A 38 -8.31 -23.57 -3.99
N GLU A 39 -9.11 -23.91 -5.02
CA GLU A 39 -8.77 -24.96 -5.99
C GLU A 39 -7.47 -24.67 -6.76
N LEU A 40 -7.22 -23.40 -7.11
CA LEU A 40 -6.08 -23.00 -7.93
C LEU A 40 -4.81 -22.73 -7.11
N LEU A 41 -4.94 -22.10 -5.94
CA LEU A 41 -3.77 -21.65 -5.17
C LEU A 41 -3.54 -22.43 -3.88
N ILE A 42 -4.59 -22.79 -3.13
CA ILE A 42 -4.42 -23.42 -1.82
C ILE A 42 -4.21 -24.92 -1.96
N LEU A 43 -5.19 -25.65 -2.52
CA LEU A 43 -5.17 -27.10 -2.59
C LEU A 43 -3.93 -27.68 -3.29
N PRO A 44 -3.43 -27.15 -4.41
CA PRO A 44 -2.24 -27.68 -5.06
C PRO A 44 -0.96 -27.53 -4.23
N ASN A 45 -0.92 -26.51 -3.37
CA ASN A 45 0.28 -26.13 -2.61
C ASN A 45 0.25 -26.56 -1.13
N LEU A 46 -0.75 -27.36 -0.72
CA LEU A 46 -0.78 -27.98 0.60
C LEU A 46 0.14 -29.20 0.65
N LYS A 47 0.93 -29.32 1.72
CA LYS A 47 1.91 -30.40 1.91
C LYS A 47 1.27 -31.72 2.34
N GLU A 48 0.21 -31.66 3.14
CA GLU A 48 -0.38 -32.82 3.80
C GLU A 48 -1.71 -33.23 3.15
N GLU A 49 -1.79 -34.47 2.68
CA GLU A 49 -2.97 -34.97 1.96
C GLU A 49 -4.25 -34.93 2.80
N HIS A 50 -4.17 -35.18 4.11
CA HIS A 50 -5.34 -35.12 4.98
C HIS A 50 -5.85 -33.67 5.17
N VAL A 51 -4.94 -32.68 5.20
CA VAL A 51 -5.32 -31.25 5.24
C VAL A 51 -5.97 -30.85 3.94
N LYS A 52 -5.45 -31.34 2.81
CA LYS A 52 -5.99 -31.09 1.48
C LYS A 52 -7.41 -31.65 1.35
N GLN A 53 -7.64 -32.90 1.75
CA GLN A 53 -8.97 -33.51 1.70
C GLN A 53 -9.97 -32.77 2.62
N ARG A 54 -9.57 -32.44 3.86
CA ARG A 54 -10.38 -31.64 4.77
C ARG A 54 -10.73 -30.28 4.17
N THR A 55 -9.74 -29.58 3.62
CA THR A 55 -9.96 -28.26 2.97
C THR A 55 -10.91 -28.38 1.78
N GLN A 56 -10.82 -29.45 1.01
CA GLN A 56 -11.74 -29.72 -0.11
C GLN A 56 -13.17 -29.91 0.37
N ASP A 57 -13.40 -30.59 1.48
CA ASP A 57 -14.72 -30.78 2.09
C ASP A 57 -15.29 -29.46 2.68
N GLU A 58 -14.42 -28.55 3.09
CA GLU A 58 -14.76 -27.22 3.62
C GLU A 58 -15.11 -26.19 2.53
N LEU A 59 -14.84 -26.47 1.24
CA LEU A 59 -15.13 -25.56 0.14
C LEU A 59 -16.62 -25.22 0.06
N PRO A 60 -16.97 -23.97 -0.22
CA PRO A 60 -18.35 -23.58 -0.42
C PRO A 60 -18.95 -24.36 -1.60
N GLN A 61 -20.05 -25.05 -1.37
CA GLN A 61 -20.81 -25.67 -2.46
C GLN A 61 -21.45 -24.56 -3.31
N ALA A 62 -21.36 -24.68 -4.63
CA ALA A 62 -22.05 -23.78 -5.53
C ALA A 62 -23.55 -24.00 -5.36
N ALA A 63 -24.19 -23.15 -4.58
CA ALA A 63 -25.65 -23.20 -4.42
C ALA A 63 -26.28 -22.64 -5.68
N SER A 64 -26.82 -23.51 -6.52
CA SER A 64 -27.75 -23.16 -7.59
C SER A 64 -29.11 -22.68 -7.03
N GLY A 65 -29.26 -22.72 -5.69
CA GLY A 65 -30.47 -22.33 -4.98
C GLY A 65 -30.58 -20.85 -4.68
N THR A 66 -31.80 -20.37 -4.63
CA THR A 66 -32.13 -18.96 -4.34
C THR A 66 -32.09 -18.60 -2.85
N THR A 67 -31.87 -19.58 -1.95
CA THR A 67 -31.98 -19.38 -0.49
C THR A 67 -30.64 -19.26 0.17
N ILE A 68 -30.44 -18.18 0.90
CA ILE A 68 -29.25 -17.95 1.74
C ILE A 68 -29.44 -18.72 3.04
N MET A 69 -28.51 -19.65 3.36
CA MET A 69 -28.73 -20.62 4.44
C MET A 69 -28.04 -20.25 5.77
N THR A 70 -26.93 -19.52 5.76
CA THR A 70 -26.13 -19.25 6.97
C THR A 70 -25.81 -17.77 7.10
N THR A 71 -25.73 -17.28 8.33
CA THR A 71 -25.35 -15.90 8.67
C THR A 71 -23.94 -15.80 9.21
N GLU A 72 -23.36 -16.92 9.62
CA GLU A 72 -22.02 -16.96 10.19
C GLU A 72 -20.94 -16.95 9.11
N PRO A 73 -19.82 -16.24 9.33
CA PRO A 73 -18.64 -16.33 8.47
C PRO A 73 -18.12 -17.77 8.39
N LYS A 74 -17.75 -18.20 7.20
CA LYS A 74 -17.08 -19.47 6.98
C LYS A 74 -15.63 -19.23 6.60
N PHE A 75 -14.74 -20.06 7.14
CA PHE A 75 -13.31 -19.98 6.86
C PHE A 75 -12.89 -21.16 5.99
N VAL A 76 -12.08 -20.89 4.98
CA VAL A 76 -11.56 -21.88 4.04
C VAL A 76 -10.05 -21.68 3.85
N PRO A 77 -9.22 -22.60 4.31
CA PRO A 77 -9.54 -23.66 5.24
C PRO A 77 -9.97 -23.11 6.61
N LYS A 78 -10.67 -23.93 7.42
CA LYS A 78 -11.16 -23.55 8.76
C LYS A 78 -10.02 -23.09 9.67
N GLU A 79 -8.91 -23.80 9.65
CA GLU A 79 -7.64 -23.38 10.23
C GLU A 79 -6.72 -22.91 9.11
N ALA A 80 -5.99 -21.80 9.34
CA ALA A 80 -5.08 -21.27 8.33
C ALA A 80 -4.05 -22.34 7.93
N ALA A 81 -3.96 -22.61 6.64
CA ALA A 81 -3.07 -23.63 6.11
C ALA A 81 -1.74 -23.06 5.66
N ASP A 82 -0.67 -23.79 5.92
CA ASP A 82 0.65 -23.49 5.41
C ASP A 82 0.73 -23.86 3.92
N VAL A 83 0.78 -22.84 3.07
CA VAL A 83 0.79 -22.96 1.61
C VAL A 83 2.18 -22.64 1.11
N LYS A 84 2.80 -23.60 0.41
CA LYS A 84 4.12 -23.42 -0.18
C LYS A 84 3.96 -22.88 -1.61
N LEU A 85 4.14 -21.57 -1.77
CA LEU A 85 4.02 -20.91 -3.08
C LEU A 85 5.29 -21.03 -3.93
N SER A 86 6.44 -21.29 -3.30
CA SER A 86 7.72 -21.59 -3.95
C SER A 86 8.66 -22.25 -2.93
N ASP A 87 9.90 -22.62 -3.35
CA ASP A 87 10.85 -23.27 -2.44
C ASP A 87 11.19 -22.43 -1.20
N ASP A 88 11.20 -21.09 -1.35
CA ASP A 88 11.58 -20.16 -0.29
C ASP A 88 10.37 -19.36 0.29
N ILE A 89 9.17 -19.55 -0.26
CA ILE A 89 7.99 -18.79 0.16
C ILE A 89 6.92 -19.72 0.69
N GLU A 90 6.77 -19.73 2.00
CA GLU A 90 5.68 -20.37 2.71
C GLU A 90 4.87 -19.32 3.47
N VAL A 91 3.57 -19.34 3.32
CA VAL A 91 2.63 -18.41 3.93
C VAL A 91 1.43 -19.15 4.49
N LYS A 92 0.82 -18.61 5.52
CA LYS A 92 -0.47 -19.08 6.03
C LYS A 92 -1.58 -18.37 5.28
N ILE A 93 -2.40 -19.12 4.56
CA ILE A 93 -3.54 -18.55 3.80
C ILE A 93 -4.85 -19.03 4.40
N ARG A 94 -5.80 -18.13 4.52
CA ARG A 94 -7.19 -18.41 4.89
C ARG A 94 -8.12 -17.42 4.19
N LEU A 95 -9.17 -17.91 3.59
CA LEU A 95 -10.26 -17.12 3.03
C LEU A 95 -11.43 -17.07 4.04
N ALA A 96 -12.03 -15.92 4.19
CA ALA A 96 -13.23 -15.73 5.01
C ALA A 96 -14.41 -15.40 4.09
N ASP A 97 -15.37 -16.31 4.01
CA ASP A 97 -16.66 -16.10 3.32
C ASP A 97 -17.67 -15.49 4.27
N CYS A 98 -18.44 -14.52 3.80
CA CYS A 98 -19.56 -13.92 4.53
C CYS A 98 -20.81 -13.88 3.64
N VAL A 99 -21.96 -13.73 4.25
CA VAL A 99 -23.22 -13.56 3.51
C VAL A 99 -23.16 -12.32 2.62
N GLY A 100 -22.65 -11.22 3.17
CA GLY A 100 -22.62 -9.92 2.51
C GLY A 100 -23.83 -9.05 2.88
N PHE A 101 -23.77 -7.80 2.42
CA PHE A 101 -24.89 -6.87 2.59
C PHE A 101 -26.04 -7.22 1.66
N MET A 102 -27.26 -7.12 2.18
CA MET A 102 -28.47 -7.44 1.42
C MET A 102 -28.67 -6.44 0.27
N VAL A 103 -29.28 -6.94 -0.81
CA VAL A 103 -29.63 -6.15 -2.00
C VAL A 103 -31.12 -6.27 -2.27
N ASP A 104 -31.71 -5.24 -2.87
CA ASP A 104 -33.12 -5.24 -3.22
C ASP A 104 -33.42 -6.36 -4.22
N GLY A 105 -34.52 -7.09 -4.00
CA GLY A 105 -34.90 -8.23 -4.82
C GLY A 105 -34.17 -9.55 -4.54
N ALA A 106 -33.22 -9.58 -3.56
CA ALA A 106 -32.65 -10.85 -3.12
C ALA A 106 -33.64 -11.64 -2.26
N ASN A 107 -33.90 -12.90 -2.63
CA ASN A 107 -34.76 -13.81 -1.88
C ASN A 107 -33.99 -14.56 -0.78
N GLY A 108 -34.68 -15.05 0.26
CA GLY A 108 -34.15 -15.93 1.30
C GLY A 108 -33.94 -15.25 2.66
N HIS A 109 -34.21 -13.97 2.77
CA HIS A 109 -34.23 -13.23 4.04
C HIS A 109 -35.61 -13.18 4.69
N THR A 110 -36.67 -13.55 3.93
CA THR A 110 -38.05 -13.60 4.40
C THR A 110 -38.59 -15.02 4.39
N GLU A 111 -39.41 -15.35 5.38
CA GLU A 111 -40.18 -16.60 5.51
C GLU A 111 -41.64 -16.25 5.89
N ASN A 112 -42.58 -16.77 5.17
CA ASN A 112 -44.05 -16.49 5.35
C ASN A 112 -44.37 -14.96 5.35
N GLY A 113 -43.65 -14.17 4.55
CA GLY A 113 -43.88 -12.72 4.43
C GLY A 113 -43.29 -11.87 5.55
N GLN A 114 -42.61 -12.49 6.51
CA GLN A 114 -41.91 -11.82 7.58
C GLN A 114 -40.37 -12.02 7.49
N GLU A 115 -39.61 -11.10 7.99
CA GLU A 115 -38.15 -11.26 8.01
C GLU A 115 -37.72 -12.40 8.94
N ARG A 116 -36.90 -13.32 8.42
CA ARG A 116 -36.42 -14.49 9.14
C ARG A 116 -35.60 -14.09 10.35
N GLN A 117 -35.92 -14.64 11.52
CA GLN A 117 -35.13 -14.49 12.73
C GLN A 117 -34.10 -15.62 12.80
N VAL A 118 -32.89 -15.29 13.23
CA VAL A 118 -31.76 -16.23 13.29
C VAL A 118 -30.98 -16.09 14.60
N LYS A 119 -30.49 -17.22 15.11
CA LYS A 119 -29.52 -17.24 16.21
C LYS A 119 -28.13 -17.01 15.65
N THR A 120 -27.33 -16.23 16.39
CA THR A 120 -25.93 -15.96 16.05
C THR A 120 -25.04 -16.17 17.26
N PRO A 121 -23.76 -16.46 17.12
CA PRO A 121 -22.84 -16.60 18.25
C PRO A 121 -22.65 -15.31 19.07
N TRP A 122 -23.12 -14.18 18.56
CA TRP A 122 -22.88 -12.85 19.15
C TRP A 122 -24.00 -12.36 20.05
N TYR A 123 -25.17 -13.01 20.00
CA TYR A 123 -26.35 -12.64 20.80
C TYR A 123 -27.04 -13.87 21.35
N ASP A 124 -27.50 -13.79 22.59
CA ASP A 124 -28.25 -14.85 23.26
C ASP A 124 -29.74 -14.92 22.80
N TYR A 125 -30.16 -13.96 21.97
CA TYR A 125 -31.51 -13.88 21.40
C TYR A 125 -31.48 -13.88 19.87
N GLU A 126 -32.59 -14.20 19.26
CA GLU A 126 -32.74 -14.17 17.80
C GLU A 126 -32.79 -12.74 17.27
N ILE A 127 -32.10 -12.49 16.18
CA ILE A 127 -32.05 -11.20 15.49
C ILE A 127 -32.48 -11.34 14.03
N PRO A 128 -32.95 -10.24 13.39
CA PRO A 128 -33.29 -10.26 11.97
C PRO A 128 -32.11 -10.74 11.12
N PHE A 129 -32.41 -11.55 10.09
CA PHE A 129 -31.41 -12.12 9.20
C PHE A 129 -30.52 -11.07 8.55
N THR A 130 -31.11 -9.97 8.09
CA THR A 130 -30.36 -8.83 7.49
C THR A 130 -29.33 -8.28 8.46
N LYS A 131 -29.71 -8.09 9.73
CA LYS A 131 -28.81 -7.59 10.76
C LYS A 131 -27.69 -8.60 11.09
N ALA A 132 -28.00 -9.87 11.12
CA ALA A 132 -27.02 -10.94 11.34
C ALA A 132 -26.00 -10.99 10.19
N ALA A 133 -26.45 -10.88 8.94
CA ALA A 133 -25.60 -10.83 7.76
C ALA A 133 -24.66 -9.59 7.76
N GLU A 134 -25.18 -8.43 8.20
CA GLU A 134 -24.36 -7.22 8.37
C GLU A 134 -23.26 -7.40 9.39
N ILE A 135 -23.61 -7.87 10.61
CA ILE A 135 -22.66 -8.10 11.70
C ILE A 135 -21.61 -9.12 11.28
N GLY A 136 -22.02 -10.23 10.66
CA GLY A 136 -21.07 -11.23 10.15
C GLY A 136 -20.11 -10.67 9.13
N THR A 137 -20.59 -9.83 8.21
CA THR A 137 -19.76 -9.15 7.21
C THR A 137 -18.78 -8.15 7.86
N GLN A 138 -19.26 -7.36 8.81
CA GLN A 138 -18.40 -6.43 9.56
C GLN A 138 -17.31 -7.17 10.35
N LYS A 139 -17.64 -8.30 11.00
CA LYS A 139 -16.65 -9.10 11.70
C LYS A 139 -15.56 -9.67 10.78
N VAL A 140 -15.93 -10.12 9.58
CA VAL A 140 -14.93 -10.54 8.58
C VAL A 140 -13.99 -9.38 8.23
N ILE A 141 -14.56 -8.22 7.97
CA ILE A 141 -13.81 -7.02 7.63
C ILE A 141 -12.88 -6.59 8.78
N HIS A 142 -13.39 -6.53 10.01
CA HIS A 142 -12.65 -5.97 11.16
C HIS A 142 -11.67 -6.98 11.76
N ASP A 143 -12.13 -8.19 12.04
CA ASP A 143 -11.45 -9.10 12.96
C ASP A 143 -10.65 -10.21 12.22
N HIS A 144 -11.05 -10.55 10.99
CA HIS A 144 -10.59 -11.79 10.35
C HIS A 144 -9.84 -11.62 9.02
N ALA A 145 -9.70 -10.41 8.53
CA ALA A 145 -9.03 -10.16 7.26
C ALA A 145 -7.79 -9.27 7.43
N THR A 146 -6.68 -9.61 6.75
CA THR A 146 -5.54 -8.72 6.55
C THR A 146 -5.71 -7.90 5.27
N ILE A 147 -6.37 -8.49 4.26
CA ILE A 147 -6.71 -7.85 2.98
C ILE A 147 -8.18 -8.13 2.64
N GLY A 148 -8.82 -7.24 1.87
CA GLY A 148 -10.20 -7.35 1.43
C GLY A 148 -10.34 -7.59 -0.07
N PHE A 149 -11.19 -8.56 -0.47
CA PHE A 149 -11.70 -8.65 -1.83
C PHE A 149 -13.19 -8.32 -1.84
N VAL A 150 -13.54 -7.18 -2.43
CA VAL A 150 -14.93 -6.75 -2.58
C VAL A 150 -15.49 -7.30 -3.87
N VAL A 151 -16.27 -8.36 -3.79
CA VAL A 151 -16.89 -8.97 -4.98
C VAL A 151 -18.21 -8.27 -5.30
N THR A 152 -18.25 -7.57 -6.42
CA THR A 152 -19.45 -6.98 -7.01
C THR A 152 -19.74 -7.57 -8.40
N THR A 153 -20.75 -7.10 -9.09
CA THR A 153 -21.14 -7.62 -10.41
C THR A 153 -21.70 -6.53 -11.31
N ASP A 154 -21.60 -6.74 -12.62
CA ASP A 154 -22.29 -5.96 -13.65
C ASP A 154 -23.77 -6.37 -13.85
N GLY A 155 -24.24 -7.37 -13.10
CA GLY A 155 -25.57 -7.97 -13.25
C GLY A 155 -25.62 -9.17 -14.19
N SER A 156 -24.59 -9.42 -15.01
CA SER A 156 -24.59 -10.50 -16.01
C SER A 156 -24.52 -11.92 -15.44
N VAL A 157 -24.00 -12.06 -14.22
CA VAL A 157 -23.84 -13.35 -13.52
C VAL A 157 -25.02 -13.69 -12.61
N THR A 158 -26.02 -12.82 -12.54
CA THR A 158 -27.19 -12.94 -11.67
C THR A 158 -28.46 -12.58 -12.41
N ASN A 159 -29.64 -12.81 -11.78
CA ASN A 159 -30.93 -12.40 -12.32
C ASN A 159 -31.38 -11.01 -11.82
N LEU A 160 -30.47 -10.26 -11.14
CA LEU A 160 -30.78 -8.94 -10.60
C LEU A 160 -30.00 -7.87 -11.38
N PRO A 161 -30.62 -6.73 -11.69
CA PRO A 161 -29.95 -5.64 -12.37
C PRO A 161 -28.84 -5.01 -11.52
N ARG A 162 -27.85 -4.41 -12.17
CA ARG A 162 -26.67 -3.79 -11.53
C ARG A 162 -27.05 -2.78 -10.44
N GLU A 163 -28.10 -2.00 -10.67
CA GLU A 163 -28.55 -0.91 -9.79
C GLU A 163 -28.85 -1.39 -8.37
N ASN A 164 -29.35 -2.63 -8.22
CA ASN A 164 -29.69 -3.21 -6.92
C ASN A 164 -28.47 -3.45 -6.02
N TYR A 165 -27.28 -3.56 -6.63
CA TYR A 165 -26.03 -3.84 -5.91
C TYR A 165 -25.33 -2.57 -5.39
N VAL A 166 -25.63 -1.39 -5.95
CA VAL A 166 -24.86 -0.17 -5.72
C VAL A 166 -24.80 0.22 -4.24
N ALA A 167 -25.93 0.24 -3.55
CA ALA A 167 -25.99 0.67 -2.14
C ALA A 167 -25.19 -0.28 -1.22
N ALA A 168 -25.30 -1.60 -1.44
CA ALA A 168 -24.58 -2.60 -0.65
C ALA A 168 -23.07 -2.59 -0.96
N GLU A 169 -22.69 -2.32 -2.21
CA GLU A 169 -21.31 -2.15 -2.65
C GLU A 169 -20.67 -0.92 -2.01
N GLU A 170 -21.34 0.24 -2.05
CA GLU A 170 -20.87 1.48 -1.41
C GLU A 170 -20.64 1.29 0.09
N ARG A 171 -21.55 0.59 0.74
CA ARG A 171 -21.43 0.28 2.16
C ARG A 171 -20.21 -0.58 2.44
N THR A 172 -19.97 -1.62 1.65
CA THR A 172 -18.81 -2.52 1.80
C THR A 172 -17.49 -1.75 1.65
N VAL A 173 -17.38 -0.93 0.61
CA VAL A 173 -16.18 -0.12 0.36
C VAL A 173 -15.94 0.90 1.46
N LYS A 174 -16.99 1.53 1.95
CA LYS A 174 -16.91 2.49 3.07
C LYS A 174 -16.39 1.85 4.35
N GLU A 175 -16.87 0.68 4.70
CA GLU A 175 -16.43 -0.09 5.89
C GLU A 175 -14.93 -0.43 5.80
N LEU A 176 -14.46 -0.95 4.67
CA LEU A 176 -13.04 -1.29 4.46
C LEU A 176 -12.13 -0.04 4.56
N ARG A 177 -12.56 1.08 3.99
CA ARG A 177 -11.81 2.33 4.06
C ARG A 177 -11.69 2.90 5.46
N GLN A 178 -12.77 2.83 6.23
CA GLN A 178 -12.76 3.33 7.61
C GLN A 178 -11.74 2.62 8.50
N ILE A 179 -11.41 1.38 8.16
CA ILE A 179 -10.44 0.56 8.89
C ILE A 179 -9.03 0.71 8.33
N GLY A 180 -8.89 1.25 7.11
CA GLY A 180 -7.60 1.41 6.45
C GLY A 180 -6.98 0.08 5.98
N LYS A 181 -7.78 -0.96 5.77
CA LYS A 181 -7.28 -2.23 5.21
C LYS A 181 -7.12 -2.15 3.69
N PRO A 182 -6.04 -2.71 3.13
CA PRO A 182 -5.86 -2.79 1.69
C PRO A 182 -6.95 -3.69 1.09
N PHE A 183 -7.54 -3.27 -0.03
CA PHE A 183 -8.58 -4.03 -0.71
C PHE A 183 -8.58 -3.83 -2.21
N LEU A 184 -9.15 -4.81 -2.91
CA LEU A 184 -9.39 -4.81 -4.35
C LEU A 184 -10.87 -5.06 -4.62
N ILE A 185 -11.45 -4.35 -5.58
CA ILE A 185 -12.81 -4.60 -6.05
C ILE A 185 -12.75 -5.59 -7.21
N LEU A 186 -13.41 -6.74 -7.05
CA LEU A 186 -13.58 -7.75 -8.09
C LEU A 186 -14.92 -7.54 -8.78
N LEU A 187 -14.91 -7.15 -10.04
CA LEU A 187 -16.10 -7.00 -10.87
C LEU A 187 -16.39 -8.33 -11.55
N ASN A 188 -17.23 -9.17 -10.91
CA ASN A 188 -17.62 -10.46 -11.45
C ASN A 188 -18.62 -10.29 -12.60
N CYS A 189 -18.21 -10.70 -13.79
CA CYS A 189 -18.97 -10.53 -15.02
C CYS A 189 -18.71 -11.68 -16.00
N GLN A 190 -19.67 -11.93 -16.91
CA GLN A 190 -19.52 -12.99 -17.92
C GLN A 190 -18.47 -12.65 -18.99
N LYS A 191 -18.25 -11.36 -19.28
CA LYS A 191 -17.35 -10.88 -20.35
C LYS A 191 -16.37 -9.84 -19.83
N PRO A 192 -15.31 -10.24 -19.10
CA PRO A 192 -14.34 -9.32 -18.45
C PRO A 192 -13.68 -8.32 -19.41
N TYR A 193 -13.52 -8.69 -20.67
CA TYR A 193 -12.81 -7.90 -21.68
C TYR A 193 -13.74 -7.12 -22.62
N SER A 194 -15.05 -6.99 -22.27
CA SER A 194 -15.98 -6.20 -23.09
C SER A 194 -15.79 -4.71 -22.88
N LYS A 195 -16.18 -3.90 -23.88
CA LYS A 195 -16.13 -2.44 -23.76
C LYS A 195 -17.07 -1.90 -22.68
N GLU A 196 -18.20 -2.56 -22.45
CA GLU A 196 -19.14 -2.22 -21.38
C GLU A 196 -18.51 -2.46 -20.01
N THR A 197 -17.85 -3.60 -19.82
CA THR A 197 -17.14 -3.92 -18.57
C THR A 197 -16.00 -2.94 -18.31
N GLU A 198 -15.22 -2.57 -19.32
CA GLU A 198 -14.13 -1.61 -19.16
C GLU A 198 -14.64 -0.20 -18.78
N ARG A 199 -15.77 0.23 -19.36
CA ARG A 199 -16.42 1.49 -18.96
C ARG A 199 -16.91 1.44 -17.50
N LEU A 200 -17.53 0.33 -17.10
CA LEU A 200 -17.99 0.17 -15.73
C LEU A 200 -16.82 0.11 -14.75
N LYS A 201 -15.73 -0.60 -15.10
CA LYS A 201 -14.49 -0.62 -14.33
C LYS A 201 -13.97 0.80 -14.09
N SER A 202 -13.79 1.59 -15.15
CA SER A 202 -13.28 2.96 -15.04
C SER A 202 -14.20 3.85 -14.18
N ALA A 203 -15.51 3.72 -14.30
CA ALA A 203 -16.46 4.45 -13.46
C ALA A 203 -16.38 4.04 -11.98
N LEU A 204 -16.16 2.75 -11.68
CA LEU A 204 -15.98 2.27 -10.31
C LEU A 204 -14.63 2.70 -9.72
N GLU A 205 -13.56 2.69 -10.52
CA GLU A 205 -12.23 3.18 -10.11
C GLU A 205 -12.28 4.67 -9.76
N GLU A 206 -12.95 5.48 -10.58
CA GLU A 206 -13.15 6.90 -10.30
C GLU A 206 -14.00 7.12 -9.04
N LYS A 207 -15.13 6.41 -8.93
CA LYS A 207 -16.07 6.54 -7.81
C LYS A 207 -15.45 6.15 -6.47
N TYR A 208 -14.73 5.03 -6.47
CA TYR A 208 -14.17 4.48 -5.24
C TYR A 208 -12.68 4.79 -5.04
N ALA A 209 -12.01 5.47 -5.96
CA ALA A 209 -10.56 5.68 -5.94
C ALA A 209 -9.81 4.41 -5.45
N ALA A 210 -10.20 3.24 -5.95
CA ALA A 210 -9.70 1.92 -5.58
C ALA A 210 -9.56 1.06 -6.85
N PRO A 211 -8.65 0.09 -6.89
CA PRO A 211 -8.49 -0.76 -8.05
C PRO A 211 -9.71 -1.64 -8.27
N VAL A 212 -10.06 -1.82 -9.53
CA VAL A 212 -11.15 -2.71 -9.96
C VAL A 212 -10.61 -3.74 -10.94
N TYR A 213 -10.77 -5.02 -10.63
CA TYR A 213 -10.36 -6.12 -11.47
C TYR A 213 -11.59 -6.84 -12.04
N PRO A 214 -11.88 -6.71 -13.36
CA PRO A 214 -12.92 -7.46 -14.01
C PRO A 214 -12.52 -8.93 -14.13
N VAL A 215 -13.41 -9.83 -13.74
CA VAL A 215 -13.13 -11.27 -13.76
C VAL A 215 -14.41 -12.08 -13.93
N ASN A 216 -14.30 -13.24 -14.54
CA ASN A 216 -15.33 -14.28 -14.46
C ASN A 216 -14.90 -15.28 -13.38
N CYS A 217 -15.54 -15.21 -12.20
CA CYS A 217 -15.17 -16.07 -11.07
C CYS A 217 -15.30 -17.58 -11.36
N GLU A 218 -16.16 -18.01 -12.28
CA GLU A 218 -16.26 -19.42 -12.69
C GLU A 218 -15.06 -19.86 -13.54
N GLN A 219 -14.50 -18.94 -14.32
CA GLN A 219 -13.38 -19.19 -15.23
C GLN A 219 -12.04 -18.62 -14.70
N LEU A 220 -11.94 -18.40 -13.40
CA LEU A 220 -10.75 -17.86 -12.74
C LEU A 220 -9.52 -18.71 -13.05
N LYS A 221 -8.38 -18.05 -13.32
CA LYS A 221 -7.07 -18.65 -13.60
C LYS A 221 -6.04 -18.26 -12.57
N GLU A 222 -4.93 -18.98 -12.52
CA GLU A 222 -3.79 -18.64 -11.64
C GLU A 222 -3.21 -17.24 -11.93
N ASP A 223 -3.12 -16.88 -13.21
CA ASP A 223 -2.65 -15.54 -13.63
C ASP A 223 -3.55 -14.42 -13.11
N ASP A 224 -4.88 -14.65 -13.04
CA ASP A 224 -5.82 -13.69 -12.47
C ASP A 224 -5.56 -13.50 -10.97
N ILE A 225 -5.33 -14.61 -10.25
CA ILE A 225 -5.02 -14.56 -8.81
C ILE A 225 -3.73 -13.79 -8.56
N TYR A 226 -2.69 -14.10 -9.34
CA TYR A 226 -1.42 -13.38 -9.27
C TYR A 226 -1.61 -11.87 -9.47
N GLU A 227 -2.34 -11.48 -10.52
CA GLU A 227 -2.58 -10.07 -10.84
C GLU A 227 -3.40 -9.36 -9.74
N MET A 228 -4.41 -10.04 -9.19
CA MET A 228 -5.18 -9.54 -8.04
C MET A 228 -4.30 -9.30 -6.82
N MET A 229 -3.43 -10.26 -6.48
CA MET A 229 -2.50 -10.13 -5.35
C MET A 229 -1.50 -8.99 -5.58
N ARG A 230 -1.01 -8.83 -6.83
CA ARG A 230 -0.16 -7.72 -7.22
C ARG A 230 -0.86 -6.37 -7.05
N GLN A 231 -2.11 -6.25 -7.49
CA GLN A 231 -2.87 -5.00 -7.36
C GLN A 231 -3.16 -4.65 -5.90
N VAL A 232 -3.53 -5.64 -5.07
CA VAL A 232 -3.72 -5.43 -3.63
C VAL A 232 -2.44 -4.97 -2.95
N LEU A 233 -1.28 -5.46 -3.38
CA LEU A 233 0.00 -5.06 -2.79
C LEU A 233 0.24 -3.54 -2.89
N TYR A 234 -0.21 -2.90 -3.98
CA TYR A 234 -0.14 -1.46 -4.13
C TYR A 234 -1.10 -0.66 -3.21
N GLU A 235 -2.10 -1.33 -2.65
CA GLU A 235 -3.05 -0.71 -1.71
C GLU A 235 -2.55 -0.74 -0.25
N PHE A 236 -1.41 -1.37 0.01
CA PHE A 236 -0.81 -1.31 1.35
C PHE A 236 -0.32 0.11 1.67
N PRO A 237 -0.45 0.54 2.94
CA PRO A 237 -0.03 1.87 3.35
C PRO A 237 1.47 2.07 3.18
N VAL A 238 1.88 3.30 2.89
CA VAL A 238 3.27 3.73 3.02
C VAL A 238 3.65 3.72 4.49
N THR A 239 4.73 3.04 4.86
CA THR A 239 5.19 2.91 6.24
C THR A 239 6.30 3.88 6.59
N GLU A 240 7.17 4.17 5.60
CA GLU A 240 8.33 5.05 5.75
C GLU A 240 8.53 5.86 4.48
N ILE A 241 8.89 7.13 4.64
CA ILE A 241 9.28 8.00 3.53
C ILE A 241 10.65 8.57 3.83
N GLU A 242 11.61 8.28 2.96
CA GLU A 242 12.96 8.80 3.04
C GLU A 242 13.20 9.86 1.95
N PHE A 243 13.73 11.01 2.33
CA PHE A 243 14.03 12.10 1.42
C PHE A 243 15.55 12.27 1.30
N TYR A 244 16.08 12.01 0.11
CA TYR A 244 17.47 12.35 -0.23
C TYR A 244 17.55 13.81 -0.65
N ILE A 245 18.27 14.59 0.12
CA ILE A 245 18.52 16.03 -0.13
C ILE A 245 20.03 16.30 -0.20
N PRO A 246 20.48 17.34 -0.91
CA PRO A 246 21.89 17.73 -0.93
C PRO A 246 22.42 18.08 0.47
N LYS A 247 23.65 17.67 0.76
CA LYS A 247 24.28 17.86 2.08
C LYS A 247 24.35 19.34 2.51
N TRP A 248 24.53 20.26 1.57
CA TRP A 248 24.55 21.68 1.88
C TRP A 248 23.19 22.19 2.41
N VAL A 249 22.07 21.59 2.00
CA VAL A 249 20.72 21.90 2.53
C VAL A 249 20.56 21.34 3.94
N GLU A 250 21.10 20.15 4.21
CA GLU A 250 21.08 19.56 5.56
C GLU A 250 21.77 20.47 6.59
N MET A 251 22.89 21.08 6.21
CA MET A 251 23.70 21.94 7.08
C MET A 251 23.04 23.27 7.44
N LEU A 252 22.01 23.70 6.67
CA LEU A 252 21.32 24.96 6.94
C LEU A 252 20.56 24.91 8.27
N SER A 253 20.50 26.03 8.96
CA SER A 253 19.70 26.19 10.17
C SER A 253 18.21 25.97 9.86
N ARG A 254 17.42 25.56 10.85
CA ARG A 254 15.98 25.36 10.68
C ARG A 254 15.24 26.62 10.23
N ASP A 255 15.78 27.79 10.61
CA ASP A 255 15.18 29.10 10.29
C ASP A 255 15.57 29.64 8.92
N HIS A 256 16.52 29.01 8.24
CA HIS A 256 16.92 29.40 6.91
C HIS A 256 15.78 29.27 5.90
N ARG A 257 15.59 30.25 5.03
CA ARG A 257 14.49 30.34 4.04
C ARG A 257 14.32 29.08 3.21
N ILE A 258 15.42 28.51 2.69
CA ILE A 258 15.39 27.28 1.87
C ILE A 258 14.95 26.06 2.72
N LYS A 259 15.42 25.97 3.97
CA LYS A 259 15.06 24.86 4.86
C LYS A 259 13.59 24.90 5.29
N LYS A 260 13.04 26.09 5.55
CA LYS A 260 11.62 26.26 5.84
C LYS A 260 10.74 25.85 4.66
N ASP A 261 11.07 26.31 3.46
CA ASP A 261 10.36 25.95 2.25
C ASP A 261 10.42 24.43 1.97
N LEU A 262 11.59 23.81 2.12
CA LEU A 262 11.75 22.37 2.04
C LEU A 262 10.81 21.64 2.99
N ILE A 263 10.78 22.03 4.27
CA ILE A 263 9.93 21.39 5.29
C ILE A 263 8.45 21.51 4.93
N GLU A 264 8.01 22.66 4.42
CA GLU A 264 6.63 22.86 3.99
C GLU A 264 6.27 21.97 2.78
N ASN A 265 7.16 21.88 1.79
CA ASN A 265 6.96 21.01 0.64
C ASN A 265 6.94 19.53 1.03
N VAL A 266 7.87 19.08 1.88
CA VAL A 266 7.89 17.72 2.43
C VAL A 266 6.57 17.38 3.12
N LYS A 267 6.03 18.27 3.97
CA LYS A 267 4.73 18.06 4.62
C LYS A 267 3.58 17.94 3.62
N LYS A 268 3.57 18.77 2.56
CA LYS A 268 2.56 18.69 1.50
C LYS A 268 2.64 17.36 0.74
N ILE A 269 3.85 16.88 0.46
CA ILE A 269 4.09 15.59 -0.20
C ILE A 269 3.61 14.44 0.67
N MET A 270 4.02 14.41 1.95
CA MET A 270 3.61 13.36 2.90
C MET A 270 2.10 13.27 3.06
N ALA A 271 1.40 14.42 3.07
CA ALA A 271 -0.06 14.46 3.18
C ALA A 271 -0.79 13.85 1.96
N GLN A 272 -0.09 13.66 0.84
CA GLN A 272 -0.65 13.08 -0.39
C GLN A 272 -0.32 11.60 -0.56
N MET A 273 0.46 11.02 0.36
CA MET A 273 0.89 9.62 0.33
C MET A 273 0.13 8.82 1.39
N SER A 274 -0.87 8.05 0.97
CA SER A 274 -1.61 7.12 1.84
C SER A 274 -1.15 5.67 1.67
N ASP A 275 -0.93 5.28 0.44
CA ASP A 275 -0.65 3.92 -0.02
C ASP A 275 0.40 3.93 -1.13
N LEU A 276 0.91 2.75 -1.48
CA LEU A 276 1.95 2.63 -2.51
C LEU A 276 1.47 3.00 -3.91
N ARG A 277 0.16 2.88 -4.17
CA ARG A 277 -0.45 3.32 -5.44
C ARG A 277 -0.37 4.83 -5.59
N SER A 278 -0.64 5.58 -4.52
CA SER A 278 -0.61 7.05 -4.54
C SER A 278 0.76 7.63 -4.88
N VAL A 279 1.80 6.81 -4.76
CA VAL A 279 3.20 7.16 -5.05
C VAL A 279 3.60 6.78 -6.47
N SER A 280 3.13 5.62 -6.95
CA SER A 280 3.55 5.05 -8.23
C SER A 280 3.04 5.88 -9.42
N GLY A 281 3.94 6.30 -10.30
CA GLY A 281 3.61 7.05 -11.52
C GLY A 281 3.21 8.50 -11.31
N LYS A 282 3.35 9.05 -10.11
CA LYS A 282 3.03 10.44 -9.82
C LYS A 282 4.18 11.37 -10.16
N ASP A 283 3.85 12.45 -10.85
CA ASP A 283 4.75 13.59 -11.08
C ASP A 283 4.61 14.57 -9.90
N TRP A 284 5.66 14.62 -9.06
CA TRP A 284 5.67 15.44 -7.85
C TRP A 284 6.00 16.89 -8.20
N LYS A 285 4.97 17.69 -8.53
CA LYS A 285 5.15 19.11 -8.80
C LYS A 285 5.23 19.91 -7.51
N THR A 286 6.09 20.92 -7.51
CA THR A 286 6.25 21.89 -6.42
C THR A 286 6.20 23.30 -6.98
N GLU A 287 5.68 24.22 -6.18
CA GLU A 287 5.71 25.67 -6.47
C GLU A 287 6.93 26.34 -5.82
N SER A 288 7.81 25.58 -5.19
CA SER A 288 9.01 26.09 -4.55
C SER A 288 9.94 26.76 -5.57
N PRO A 289 10.41 28.00 -5.33
CA PRO A 289 11.40 28.63 -6.17
C PRO A 289 12.80 28.00 -6.02
N TYR A 290 13.02 27.21 -4.95
CA TYR A 290 14.30 26.62 -4.57
C TYR A 290 14.49 25.22 -5.12
N ILE A 291 13.41 24.44 -5.18
CA ILE A 291 13.40 23.04 -5.62
C ILE A 291 13.31 22.98 -7.14
N ASP A 292 14.23 22.25 -7.76
CA ASP A 292 14.24 22.03 -9.20
C ASP A 292 13.31 20.88 -9.59
N GLN A 293 13.48 19.73 -8.92
CA GLN A 293 12.63 18.56 -9.17
C GLN A 293 12.57 17.63 -7.96
N ILE A 294 11.49 16.83 -7.92
CA ILE A 294 11.29 15.76 -6.93
C ILE A 294 11.09 14.48 -7.72
N LEU A 295 11.99 13.52 -7.53
CA LEU A 295 11.97 12.23 -8.25
C LEU A 295 11.70 11.08 -7.28
N LEU A 296 10.88 10.15 -7.72
CA LEU A 296 10.75 8.85 -7.07
C LEU A 296 11.97 8.00 -7.44
N ASP A 297 12.80 7.70 -6.46
CA ASP A 297 14.02 6.92 -6.63
C ASP A 297 13.71 5.41 -6.52
N GLN A 298 12.98 5.03 -5.46
CA GLN A 298 12.66 3.63 -5.18
C GLN A 298 11.37 3.49 -4.37
N VAL A 299 10.67 2.39 -4.61
CA VAL A 299 9.57 1.89 -3.78
C VAL A 299 9.92 0.46 -3.37
N GLU A 300 10.02 0.22 -2.08
CA GLU A 300 10.21 -1.11 -1.50
C GLU A 300 8.84 -1.68 -1.15
N MET A 301 8.37 -2.63 -1.93
CA MET A 301 7.02 -3.19 -1.79
C MET A 301 6.87 -4.02 -0.52
N ASP A 302 7.93 -4.71 -0.11
CA ASP A 302 7.99 -5.58 1.07
C ASP A 302 7.93 -4.81 2.38
N THR A 303 8.63 -3.68 2.47
CA THR A 303 8.69 -2.84 3.67
C THR A 303 7.64 -1.72 3.63
N GLY A 304 7.23 -1.28 2.44
CA GLY A 304 6.37 -0.11 2.23
C GLY A 304 7.15 1.20 2.34
N LYS A 305 8.46 1.14 2.17
CA LYS A 305 9.33 2.31 2.18
C LYS A 305 9.35 2.98 0.80
N VAL A 306 9.29 4.29 0.81
CA VAL A 306 9.37 5.14 -0.38
C VAL A 306 10.58 6.06 -0.28
N ILE A 307 11.39 6.10 -1.33
CA ILE A 307 12.59 6.93 -1.39
C ILE A 307 12.39 8.00 -2.46
N LEU A 308 12.42 9.24 -2.04
CA LEU A 308 12.31 10.42 -2.89
C LEU A 308 13.60 11.23 -2.89
N ARG A 309 14.02 11.65 -4.08
CA ARG A 309 15.17 12.54 -4.26
C ARG A 309 14.70 13.95 -4.58
N ILE A 310 15.14 14.92 -3.80
CA ILE A 310 14.84 16.34 -4.01
C ILE A 310 16.11 17.04 -4.51
N SER A 311 16.03 17.59 -5.71
CA SER A 311 17.08 18.40 -6.33
C SER A 311 16.75 19.87 -6.19
N PHE A 312 17.75 20.70 -6.01
CA PHE A 312 17.63 22.15 -5.82
C PHE A 312 18.25 22.90 -6.99
N CYS A 313 17.69 24.06 -7.33
CA CYS A 313 18.26 24.92 -8.34
C CYS A 313 19.67 25.35 -7.96
N GLN A 314 20.63 25.10 -8.85
CA GLN A 314 22.07 25.28 -8.60
C GLN A 314 22.46 26.70 -8.16
N LYS A 315 21.72 27.74 -8.63
CA LYS A 315 21.97 29.14 -8.24
C LYS A 315 21.93 29.33 -6.71
N TYR A 316 21.04 28.64 -6.01
CA TYR A 316 20.90 28.79 -4.56
C TYR A 316 22.02 28.14 -3.77
N TYR A 317 22.70 27.13 -4.34
CA TYR A 317 23.92 26.59 -3.77
C TYR A 317 25.00 27.65 -3.68
N TYR A 318 25.23 28.43 -4.75
CA TYR A 318 26.21 29.50 -4.75
C TYR A 318 25.80 30.72 -3.90
N GLU A 319 24.50 31.03 -3.86
CA GLU A 319 23.98 32.05 -2.94
C GLU A 319 24.27 31.69 -1.49
N VAL A 320 24.00 30.47 -1.07
CA VAL A 320 24.27 30.00 0.29
C VAL A 320 25.77 29.99 0.60
N LEU A 321 26.61 29.57 -0.34
CA LEU A 321 28.06 29.66 -0.17
C LEU A 321 28.51 31.10 0.04
N SER A 322 27.95 32.04 -0.74
CA SER A 322 28.25 33.46 -0.60
C SER A 322 27.80 34.00 0.77
N GLU A 323 26.62 33.62 1.24
CA GLU A 323 26.11 33.99 2.57
C GLU A 323 27.00 33.46 3.70
N LEU A 324 27.48 32.21 3.60
CA LEU A 324 28.32 31.58 4.64
C LEU A 324 29.75 32.08 4.66
N THR A 325 30.31 32.42 3.50
CA THR A 325 31.72 32.84 3.37
C THR A 325 31.90 34.34 3.42
N GLY A 326 30.81 35.11 3.24
CA GLY A 326 30.89 36.58 3.09
C GLY A 326 31.54 37.01 1.77
N THR A 327 31.84 36.08 0.85
CA THR A 327 32.47 36.32 -0.44
C THR A 327 31.51 35.99 -1.56
N GLN A 328 31.42 36.82 -2.58
CA GLN A 328 30.51 36.57 -3.70
C GLN A 328 31.00 35.43 -4.57
N ILE A 329 30.20 34.36 -4.63
CA ILE A 329 30.43 33.15 -5.46
C ILE A 329 29.18 32.91 -6.33
N ARG A 330 29.35 32.86 -7.64
CA ARG A 330 28.25 32.72 -8.60
C ARG A 330 28.37 31.48 -9.47
N SER A 331 29.54 30.86 -9.48
CA SER A 331 29.85 29.72 -10.34
C SER A 331 30.89 28.80 -9.71
N GLU A 332 30.97 27.59 -10.28
CA GLU A 332 31.99 26.60 -9.91
C GLU A 332 33.41 27.14 -10.14
N TYR A 333 33.62 27.90 -11.21
CA TYR A 333 34.89 28.53 -11.50
C TYR A 333 35.33 29.51 -10.38
N GLU A 334 34.45 30.38 -9.94
CA GLU A 334 34.72 31.33 -8.85
C GLU A 334 35.00 30.62 -7.52
N LEU A 335 34.26 29.54 -7.24
CA LEU A 335 34.49 28.69 -6.08
C LEU A 335 35.90 28.07 -6.11
N ILE A 336 36.29 27.47 -7.24
CA ILE A 336 37.60 26.85 -7.41
C ILE A 336 38.72 27.93 -7.27
N SER A 337 38.49 29.10 -7.87
CA SER A 337 39.48 30.22 -7.78
C SER A 337 39.66 30.69 -6.35
N LEU A 338 38.55 30.85 -5.61
CA LEU A 338 38.59 31.20 -4.19
C LEU A 338 39.31 30.13 -3.35
N MET A 339 39.05 28.86 -3.61
CA MET A 339 39.73 27.76 -2.91
C MET A 339 41.26 27.75 -3.17
N LYS A 340 41.68 28.05 -4.41
CA LYS A 340 43.14 28.20 -4.72
C LYS A 340 43.78 29.35 -3.99
N GLU A 341 43.12 30.51 -3.96
CA GLU A 341 43.60 31.69 -3.24
C GLU A 341 43.73 31.43 -1.73
N LEU A 342 42.70 30.82 -1.12
CA LEU A 342 42.72 30.42 0.29
C LEU A 342 43.82 29.39 0.59
N SER A 343 44.08 28.46 -0.31
CA SER A 343 45.17 27.49 -0.17
C SER A 343 46.54 28.18 -0.18
N SER A 344 46.75 29.13 -1.08
CA SER A 344 48.00 29.92 -1.14
C SER A 344 48.22 30.76 0.14
N ILE A 345 47.16 31.46 0.60
CA ILE A 345 47.21 32.24 1.84
C ILE A 345 47.49 31.33 3.05
N LYS A 346 46.91 30.14 3.10
CA LYS A 346 47.18 29.18 4.18
C LYS A 346 48.63 28.71 4.20
N GLU A 347 49.24 28.46 3.03
CA GLU A 347 50.65 28.08 2.92
C GLU A 347 51.56 29.22 3.40
N GLU A 348 51.32 30.45 2.95
CA GLU A 348 52.05 31.63 3.39
C GLU A 348 51.94 31.84 4.91
N PHE A 349 50.73 31.71 5.46
CA PHE A 349 50.48 31.83 6.89
C PHE A 349 51.21 30.75 7.72
N SER A 350 51.24 29.49 7.18
CA SER A 350 51.98 28.40 7.82
C SER A 350 53.49 28.72 7.90
N GLN A 351 54.06 29.20 6.79
CA GLN A 351 55.49 29.60 6.75
C GLN A 351 55.81 30.73 7.74
N ILE A 352 54.94 31.74 7.85
CA ILE A 352 55.08 32.82 8.80
C ILE A 352 55.02 32.34 10.26
N LYS A 353 54.07 31.42 10.52
CA LYS A 353 53.93 30.84 11.87
C LYS A 353 55.16 30.04 12.29
N ASP A 354 55.69 29.22 11.38
CA ASP A 354 56.92 28.45 11.66
C ASP A 354 58.15 29.35 11.85
N ALA A 355 58.28 30.43 11.07
CA ALA A 355 59.30 31.42 11.24
C ALA A 355 59.17 32.18 12.59
N SER A 356 57.95 32.54 13.01
CA SER A 356 57.61 33.18 14.26
C SER A 356 57.96 32.30 15.48
N VAL A 357 57.69 31.00 15.39
CA VAL A 357 58.06 30.04 16.45
C VAL A 357 59.56 29.89 16.57
N SER A 358 60.28 29.82 15.45
CA SER A 358 61.77 29.78 15.44
C SER A 358 62.35 31.00 16.02
N TYR A 359 61.83 32.20 15.74
CA TYR A 359 62.32 33.46 16.29
C TYR A 359 62.05 33.56 17.80
N THR A 360 60.96 33.12 18.31
CA THR A 360 60.64 33.08 19.74
C THR A 360 61.54 32.11 20.49
N HIS A 361 61.89 30.98 19.91
CA HIS A 361 62.84 30.03 20.49
C HIS A 361 64.28 30.56 20.52
N LEU A 362 64.75 31.24 19.47
CA LEU A 362 66.07 31.89 19.43
C LEU A 362 66.17 32.97 20.49
N ARG A 363 65.20 33.82 20.69
CA ARG A 363 65.18 34.89 21.69
C ARG A 363 65.14 34.36 23.13
N ALA A 364 64.49 33.23 23.37
CA ALA A 364 64.46 32.56 24.66
C ALA A 364 65.88 31.98 25.04
N HIS A 365 66.62 31.52 24.03
CA HIS A 365 67.98 31.06 24.21
C HIS A 365 68.97 32.18 24.46
N GLU A 366 68.84 33.35 23.84
CA GLU A 366 69.68 34.50 24.05
C GLU A 366 69.51 35.14 25.46
N THR A 367 68.25 35.12 25.99
CA THR A 367 67.96 35.62 27.34
C THR A 367 68.44 34.70 28.45
N GLY A 368 68.64 33.38 28.15
CA GLY A 368 69.22 32.42 29.12
C GLY A 368 70.71 32.41 29.24
N ALA A 369 71.45 33.16 28.38
CA ALA A 369 72.88 33.20 28.39
C ALA A 369 73.46 34.42 29.18
N TYR A 370 72.58 35.22 29.80
CA TYR A 370 72.95 36.39 30.63
C TYR A 370 72.42 36.32 32.08
N LEU A 371 72.36 35.12 32.66
CA LEU A 371 72.12 34.92 34.10
C LEU A 371 73.23 34.07 34.71
#